data_0a95ce3c33a860b7c95263446ba6f1c5
#
_entry.id   0a95ce3c33a860b7c95263446ba6f1c5
#
_cell.length_a   1.000
_cell.length_b   1.000
_cell.length_c   1.000
_cell.angle_alpha   90.00
_cell.angle_beta   90.00
_cell.angle_gamma   90.00
#
_symmetry.space_group_name_H-M   'P 1'
#
loop_
_entity.id
_entity.type
_entity.pdbx_description
1 polymer ?
#
loop_
_entity_poly.entity_id
_entity_poly.type
_entity_poly.pdbx_seq_one_letter_code
_entity_poly.pdbx_strand_id
1 'polypeptide(L)'
;MLQNPELHYLDNAATTMVAPEVADVIDKAMREHWANPSSLYGPGARSEEALNTARAAVARTLGCKSRELYFTSCGSESNNLALLGAVRTRTFGKGIVVSGFEHPSVQRPLEELAKQGYDVTVVKPRPDGTLDMDRMLEHVDKNTILVACMMVNNEVGTRNDVERLAAEVKRRNSRTIVHVDAVQAWMRVPIKLDNIDTLSVSGHKIHAPKGIGALYLSDRLVQAFRPPYLGGEQERGLRPGTENLPYAMGLAAAATRLAKTMKSRDTAMRALNQRLREGLKAFPEVEINSPENAVPEVLNFSENCIKSETMLAWLAEAQIYVSSASACGRGQPSHTLATMGKDPLAIDTAIRVSFCGDNTPEDVDAFLDRFEDGMKHLQRIRK
;
A
#
# COMPACT_ATOMS: atom_id res chain seq x y z
N MET A 1 -3.40 -15.45 15.98
CA MET A 1 -2.27 -15.99 15.21
C MET A 1 -2.53 -17.41 14.80
N LEU A 2 -2.13 -17.80 13.61
CA LEU A 2 -2.10 -19.22 13.26
C LEU A 2 -1.11 -19.88 14.22
N GLN A 3 -1.58 -20.91 14.89
CA GLN A 3 -0.85 -21.57 15.99
C GLN A 3 0.15 -22.62 15.47
N ASN A 4 0.77 -22.36 14.32
CA ASN A 4 1.86 -23.21 13.85
C ASN A 4 3.19 -22.53 14.19
N PRO A 5 3.93 -22.99 15.20
CA PRO A 5 5.21 -22.42 15.60
C PRO A 5 6.29 -22.56 14.54
N GLU A 6 6.10 -23.43 13.56
CA GLU A 6 7.04 -23.65 12.45
C GLU A 6 6.76 -22.68 11.26
N LEU A 7 5.71 -21.85 11.34
CA LEU A 7 5.35 -20.95 10.28
C LEU A 7 6.08 -19.62 10.40
N HIS A 8 6.99 -19.35 9.48
CA HIS A 8 7.71 -18.09 9.35
C HIS A 8 7.13 -17.25 8.20
N TYR A 9 6.09 -16.46 8.51
CA TYR A 9 5.44 -15.63 7.51
C TYR A 9 6.10 -14.25 7.40
N LEU A 10 6.89 -14.08 6.35
CA LEU A 10 7.72 -12.91 6.06
C LEU A 10 7.29 -12.18 4.76
N ASP A 11 6.02 -12.32 4.37
CA ASP A 11 5.43 -11.66 3.19
C ASP A 11 4.27 -10.70 3.53
N ASN A 12 4.42 -9.95 4.62
CA ASN A 12 3.39 -9.03 5.12
C ASN A 12 3.12 -7.81 4.21
N ALA A 13 4.00 -7.51 3.28
CA ALA A 13 3.75 -6.50 2.24
C ALA A 13 2.79 -7.00 1.15
N ALA A 14 2.67 -8.32 0.93
CA ALA A 14 1.67 -8.89 0.02
C ALA A 14 0.28 -8.90 0.67
N THR A 15 0.16 -9.40 1.87
CA THR A 15 -1.06 -9.37 2.71
C THR A 15 -0.69 -9.71 4.15
N THR A 16 -1.51 -9.30 5.10
CA THR A 16 -1.36 -9.71 6.50
C THR A 16 -2.44 -10.71 6.90
N MET A 17 -2.18 -11.52 7.93
CA MET A 17 -3.21 -12.31 8.60
C MET A 17 -4.17 -11.38 9.31
N VAL A 18 -5.46 -11.74 9.32
CA VAL A 18 -6.46 -10.99 10.11
C VAL A 18 -6.19 -11.24 11.59
N ALA A 19 -6.13 -10.18 12.37
CA ALA A 19 -5.94 -10.31 13.81
C ALA A 19 -7.16 -11.00 14.45
N PRO A 20 -6.97 -11.91 15.44
CA PRO A 20 -8.08 -12.65 16.06
C PRO A 20 -9.18 -11.73 16.59
N GLU A 21 -8.82 -10.68 17.32
CA GLU A 21 -9.77 -9.69 17.84
C GLU A 21 -10.52 -8.91 16.75
N VAL A 22 -9.92 -8.77 15.56
CA VAL A 22 -10.60 -8.18 14.40
C VAL A 22 -11.61 -9.16 13.81
N ALA A 23 -11.27 -10.45 13.75
CA ALA A 23 -12.20 -11.50 13.31
C ALA A 23 -13.41 -11.59 14.25
N ASP A 24 -13.20 -11.51 15.57
CA ASP A 24 -14.27 -11.50 16.57
C ASP A 24 -15.23 -10.31 16.41
N VAL A 25 -14.68 -9.11 16.12
CA VAL A 25 -15.50 -7.92 15.84
C VAL A 25 -16.35 -8.12 14.60
N ILE A 26 -15.82 -8.73 13.55
CA ILE A 26 -16.53 -9.00 12.30
C ILE A 26 -17.64 -10.01 12.52
N ASP A 27 -17.35 -11.14 13.19
CA ASP A 27 -18.33 -12.16 13.51
C ASP A 27 -19.50 -11.59 14.32
N LYS A 28 -19.19 -10.83 15.37
CA LYS A 28 -20.19 -10.13 16.18
C LYS A 28 -21.03 -9.17 15.33
N ALA A 29 -20.40 -8.37 14.48
CA ALA A 29 -21.07 -7.41 13.61
C ALA A 29 -22.04 -8.10 12.64
N MET A 30 -21.68 -9.25 12.06
CA MET A 30 -22.55 -10.02 11.17
C MET A 30 -23.82 -10.50 11.88
N ARG A 31 -23.75 -10.80 13.17
CA ARG A 31 -24.89 -11.29 13.97
C ARG A 31 -25.77 -10.16 14.50
N GLU A 32 -25.15 -9.05 14.95
CA GLU A 32 -25.86 -8.00 15.69
C GLU A 32 -26.25 -6.79 14.83
N HIS A 33 -25.49 -6.50 13.74
CA HIS A 33 -25.67 -5.36 12.86
C HIS A 33 -26.00 -5.78 11.41
N TRP A 34 -26.91 -6.72 11.24
CA TRP A 34 -27.29 -7.32 9.97
C TRP A 34 -28.17 -6.44 9.09
N ALA A 35 -28.83 -5.42 9.68
CA ALA A 35 -29.78 -4.57 8.97
C ALA A 35 -29.06 -3.56 8.04
N ASN A 36 -29.72 -3.20 6.94
CA ASN A 36 -29.22 -2.17 6.04
C ASN A 36 -29.12 -0.83 6.75
N PRO A 37 -27.96 -0.16 6.76
CA PRO A 37 -27.77 1.14 7.40
C PRO A 37 -28.70 2.26 6.86
N SER A 38 -29.20 2.13 5.63
CA SER A 38 -30.13 3.09 5.03
C SER A 38 -31.60 2.90 5.45
N SER A 39 -31.92 1.87 6.26
CA SER A 39 -33.28 1.58 6.67
C SER A 39 -33.72 2.45 7.86
N LEU A 40 -34.92 3.00 7.80
CA LEU A 40 -35.44 3.94 8.82
C LEU A 40 -35.92 3.30 10.11
N TYR A 41 -36.00 1.96 10.19
CA TYR A 41 -36.41 1.26 11.40
C TYR A 41 -35.22 1.02 12.35
N GLY A 42 -35.52 0.71 13.62
CA GLY A 42 -34.53 0.65 14.71
C GLY A 42 -33.26 -0.20 14.43
N PRO A 43 -33.34 -1.44 13.90
CA PRO A 43 -32.13 -2.18 13.49
C PRO A 43 -31.27 -1.47 12.46
N GLY A 44 -31.87 -0.78 11.46
CA GLY A 44 -31.16 0.03 10.47
C GLY A 44 -30.43 1.20 11.09
N ALA A 45 -31.10 1.95 11.96
CA ALA A 45 -30.50 3.09 12.66
C ALA A 45 -29.29 2.67 13.52
N ARG A 46 -29.36 1.50 14.19
CA ARG A 46 -28.19 0.95 14.93
C ARG A 46 -27.03 0.58 14.00
N SER A 47 -27.33 0.04 12.82
CA SER A 47 -26.31 -0.26 11.82
C SER A 47 -25.66 1.02 11.27
N GLU A 48 -26.43 2.07 11.03
CA GLU A 48 -25.91 3.38 10.61
C GLU A 48 -25.00 3.99 11.69
N GLU A 49 -25.40 3.95 12.95
CA GLU A 49 -24.59 4.44 14.08
C GLU A 49 -23.26 3.67 14.17
N ALA A 50 -23.30 2.35 14.04
CA ALA A 50 -22.10 1.52 14.04
C ALA A 50 -21.18 1.84 12.86
N LEU A 51 -21.73 2.05 11.65
CA LEU A 51 -20.97 2.47 10.46
C LEU A 51 -20.30 3.84 10.68
N ASN A 52 -21.04 4.80 11.22
CA ASN A 52 -20.51 6.14 11.50
C ASN A 52 -19.43 6.11 12.58
N THR A 53 -19.58 5.26 13.61
CA THR A 53 -18.56 5.03 14.64
C THR A 53 -17.29 4.42 14.05
N ALA A 54 -17.41 3.40 13.18
CA ALA A 54 -16.29 2.80 12.48
C ALA A 54 -15.58 3.83 11.58
N ARG A 55 -16.34 4.63 10.84
CA ARG A 55 -15.82 5.72 10.00
C ARG A 55 -15.04 6.74 10.81
N ALA A 56 -15.57 7.19 11.93
CA ALA A 56 -14.90 8.13 12.81
C ALA A 56 -13.59 7.57 13.39
N ALA A 57 -13.56 6.28 13.72
CA ALA A 57 -12.35 5.62 14.20
C ALA A 57 -11.26 5.55 13.14
N VAL A 58 -11.60 5.16 11.90
CA VAL A 58 -10.63 5.14 10.78
C VAL A 58 -10.16 6.56 10.46
N ALA A 59 -11.07 7.53 10.34
CA ALA A 59 -10.75 8.92 10.05
C ALA A 59 -9.76 9.52 11.06
N ARG A 60 -9.95 9.21 12.35
CA ARG A 60 -9.03 9.65 13.43
C ARG A 60 -7.61 9.15 13.21
N THR A 61 -7.42 7.93 12.71
CA THR A 61 -6.09 7.36 12.46
C THR A 61 -5.38 7.99 11.25
N LEU A 62 -6.14 8.58 10.33
CA LEU A 62 -5.62 9.35 9.20
C LEU A 62 -5.49 10.85 9.50
N GLY A 63 -6.02 11.32 10.64
CA GLY A 63 -6.03 12.74 10.98
C GLY A 63 -7.03 13.57 10.15
N CYS A 64 -8.09 12.95 9.62
CA CYS A 64 -9.14 13.61 8.84
C CYS A 64 -10.50 13.60 9.56
N LYS A 65 -11.47 14.35 9.01
CA LYS A 65 -12.84 14.34 9.48
C LYS A 65 -13.59 13.13 8.93
N SER A 66 -14.57 12.60 9.66
CA SER A 66 -15.40 11.48 9.20
C SER A 66 -16.07 11.73 7.84
N ARG A 67 -16.43 12.97 7.53
CA ARG A 67 -17.04 13.34 6.25
C ARG A 67 -16.06 13.32 5.06
N GLU A 68 -14.76 13.24 5.31
CA GLU A 68 -13.70 13.14 4.32
C GLU A 68 -13.28 11.69 4.04
N LEU A 69 -13.85 10.72 4.79
CA LEU A 69 -13.55 9.31 4.65
C LEU A 69 -14.70 8.54 3.99
N TYR A 70 -14.38 7.70 3.02
CA TYR A 70 -15.30 6.86 2.26
C TYR A 70 -14.80 5.43 2.23
N PHE A 71 -15.65 4.47 2.61
CA PHE A 71 -15.31 3.06 2.55
C PHE A 71 -15.35 2.55 1.10
N THR A 72 -14.39 1.71 0.77
CA THR A 72 -14.25 1.03 -0.52
C THR A 72 -13.99 -0.45 -0.31
N SER A 73 -13.95 -1.25 -1.36
CA SER A 73 -13.63 -2.67 -1.23
C SER A 73 -12.13 -2.95 -1.08
N CYS A 74 -11.25 -2.04 -1.49
CA CYS A 74 -9.80 -2.23 -1.43
C CYS A 74 -9.06 -0.96 -1.88
N GLY A 75 -7.72 -0.96 -1.74
CA GLY A 75 -6.88 0.12 -2.25
C GLY A 75 -6.99 0.32 -3.76
N SER A 76 -7.19 -0.75 -4.54
CA SER A 76 -7.35 -0.63 -6.00
C SER A 76 -8.62 0.11 -6.38
N GLU A 77 -9.75 -0.14 -5.70
CA GLU A 77 -10.97 0.64 -5.90
C GLU A 77 -10.77 2.09 -5.49
N SER A 78 -10.12 2.34 -4.35
CA SER A 78 -9.80 3.70 -3.88
C SER A 78 -8.96 4.48 -4.89
N ASN A 79 -7.89 3.87 -5.43
CA ASN A 79 -7.04 4.48 -6.45
C ASN A 79 -7.81 4.79 -7.73
N ASN A 80 -8.61 3.84 -8.25
CA ASN A 80 -9.43 4.06 -9.44
C ASN A 80 -10.46 5.19 -9.23
N LEU A 81 -11.17 5.19 -8.09
CA LEU A 81 -12.10 6.27 -7.74
C LEU A 81 -11.41 7.63 -7.73
N ALA A 82 -10.23 7.71 -7.10
CA ALA A 82 -9.47 8.96 -7.01
C ALA A 82 -9.01 9.45 -8.37
N LEU A 83 -8.36 8.61 -9.18
CA LEU A 83 -7.78 8.99 -10.46
C LEU A 83 -8.85 9.32 -11.49
N LEU A 84 -9.83 8.44 -11.69
CA LEU A 84 -10.90 8.65 -12.65
C LEU A 84 -11.84 9.79 -12.21
N GLY A 85 -12.08 9.94 -10.91
CA GLY A 85 -12.82 11.08 -10.37
C GLY A 85 -12.08 12.39 -10.55
N ALA A 86 -10.75 12.42 -10.39
CA ALA A 86 -9.94 13.63 -10.59
C ALA A 86 -10.05 14.15 -12.02
N VAL A 87 -9.89 13.29 -13.03
CA VAL A 87 -9.97 13.71 -14.44
C VAL A 87 -11.39 14.15 -14.85
N ARG A 88 -12.42 13.56 -14.26
CA ARG A 88 -13.82 13.99 -14.46
C ARG A 88 -14.12 15.32 -13.78
N THR A 89 -13.41 15.64 -12.71
CA THR A 89 -13.58 16.86 -11.92
C THR A 89 -12.84 18.05 -12.53
N ARG A 90 -11.68 17.82 -13.12
CA ARG A 90 -10.80 18.86 -13.67
C ARG A 90 -10.83 18.87 -15.18
N THR A 91 -11.40 19.94 -15.74
CA THR A 91 -11.61 20.09 -17.20
C THR A 91 -10.75 21.18 -17.83
N PHE A 92 -9.88 21.85 -17.03
CA PHE A 92 -9.05 22.97 -17.49
C PHE A 92 -7.75 22.54 -18.19
N GLY A 93 -7.42 21.28 -18.15
CA GLY A 93 -6.18 20.74 -18.68
C GLY A 93 -6.24 19.23 -18.87
N LYS A 94 -5.14 18.63 -19.34
CA LYS A 94 -4.98 17.19 -19.58
C LYS A 94 -3.69 16.62 -19.02
N GLY A 95 -2.81 17.43 -18.41
CA GLY A 95 -1.53 16.99 -17.87
C GLY A 95 -1.69 16.15 -16.61
N ILE A 96 -1.04 15.01 -16.57
CA ILE A 96 -0.96 14.10 -15.42
C ILE A 96 0.52 13.77 -15.18
N VAL A 97 1.00 13.93 -13.96
CA VAL A 97 2.36 13.55 -13.56
C VAL A 97 2.29 12.43 -12.52
N VAL A 98 3.03 11.36 -12.74
CA VAL A 98 2.99 10.18 -11.88
C VAL A 98 4.37 9.61 -11.63
N SER A 99 4.61 9.07 -10.42
CA SER A 99 5.84 8.35 -10.13
C SER A 99 5.93 7.03 -10.92
N GLY A 100 7.13 6.66 -11.34
CA GLY A 100 7.35 5.50 -12.21
C GLY A 100 7.33 4.15 -11.50
N PHE A 101 7.14 4.09 -10.17
CA PHE A 101 7.11 2.85 -9.40
C PHE A 101 5.78 2.62 -8.69
N GLU A 102 4.69 3.19 -9.20
CA GLU A 102 3.35 3.01 -8.67
C GLU A 102 2.85 1.56 -8.77
N HIS A 103 1.90 1.23 -7.90
CA HIS A 103 1.18 -0.04 -7.99
C HIS A 103 0.35 -0.11 -9.30
N PRO A 104 0.13 -1.30 -9.90
CA PRO A 104 -0.69 -1.47 -11.10
C PRO A 104 -2.09 -0.83 -11.03
N SER A 105 -2.68 -0.69 -9.83
CA SER A 105 -3.97 0.00 -9.64
C SER A 105 -3.92 1.51 -9.89
N VAL A 106 -2.72 2.09 -9.96
CA VAL A 106 -2.47 3.49 -10.39
C VAL A 106 -1.98 3.51 -11.83
N GLN A 107 -1.03 2.65 -12.20
CA GLN A 107 -0.44 2.63 -13.53
C GLN A 107 -1.48 2.34 -14.62
N ARG A 108 -2.27 1.26 -14.47
CA ARG A 108 -3.22 0.82 -15.50
C ARG A 108 -4.32 1.84 -15.82
N PRO A 109 -4.99 2.46 -14.83
CA PRO A 109 -5.91 3.57 -15.12
C PRO A 109 -5.25 4.73 -15.86
N LEU A 110 -4.00 5.08 -15.54
CA LEU A 110 -3.29 6.17 -16.20
C LEU A 110 -2.85 5.81 -17.63
N GLU A 111 -2.45 4.56 -17.88
CA GLU A 111 -2.21 4.04 -19.25
C GLU A 111 -3.49 4.16 -20.11
N GLU A 112 -4.65 3.86 -19.54
CA GLU A 112 -5.92 3.97 -20.23
C GLU A 112 -6.31 5.44 -20.47
N LEU A 113 -6.05 6.33 -19.51
CA LEU A 113 -6.26 7.77 -19.70
C LEU A 113 -5.33 8.34 -20.78
N ALA A 114 -4.09 7.85 -20.88
CA ALA A 114 -3.18 8.25 -21.98
C ALA A 114 -3.77 7.91 -23.35
N LYS A 115 -4.39 6.72 -23.52
CA LYS A 115 -5.09 6.35 -24.78
C LYS A 115 -6.30 7.24 -25.04
N GLN A 116 -6.93 7.81 -24.01
CA GLN A 116 -8.03 8.75 -24.10
C GLN A 116 -7.57 10.21 -24.36
N GLY A 117 -6.26 10.42 -24.58
CA GLY A 117 -5.68 11.71 -24.96
C GLY A 117 -5.33 12.62 -23.76
N TYR A 118 -5.08 12.06 -22.57
CA TYR A 118 -4.44 12.76 -21.48
C TYR A 118 -2.91 12.69 -21.62
N ASP A 119 -2.23 13.77 -21.23
CA ASP A 119 -0.77 13.89 -21.30
C ASP A 119 -0.15 13.29 -20.02
N VAL A 120 0.09 11.99 -20.02
CA VAL A 120 0.61 11.27 -18.85
C VAL A 120 2.14 11.25 -18.89
N THR A 121 2.76 11.94 -17.94
CA THR A 121 4.22 11.94 -17.73
C THR A 121 4.57 11.01 -16.57
N VAL A 122 5.28 9.92 -16.87
CA VAL A 122 5.79 8.96 -15.88
C VAL A 122 7.23 9.33 -15.53
N VAL A 123 7.49 9.68 -14.28
CA VAL A 123 8.82 10.06 -13.79
C VAL A 123 9.48 8.88 -13.09
N LYS A 124 10.57 8.38 -13.67
CA LYS A 124 11.35 7.27 -13.10
C LYS A 124 11.95 7.66 -11.75
N PRO A 125 12.05 6.74 -10.78
CA PRO A 125 12.84 6.97 -9.58
C PRO A 125 14.33 7.11 -9.91
N ARG A 126 15.10 7.58 -8.95
CA ARG A 126 16.56 7.53 -9.00
C ARG A 126 17.05 6.07 -8.91
N PRO A 127 18.29 5.77 -9.35
CA PRO A 127 18.82 4.40 -9.28
C PRO A 127 18.86 3.80 -7.88
N ASP A 128 18.92 4.63 -6.85
CA ASP A 128 18.83 4.23 -5.44
C ASP A 128 17.41 3.92 -4.96
N GLY A 129 16.42 4.02 -5.84
CA GLY A 129 15.00 3.77 -5.55
C GLY A 129 14.28 4.95 -4.88
N THR A 130 14.92 6.11 -4.73
CA THR A 130 14.27 7.30 -4.19
C THR A 130 13.49 8.06 -5.27
N LEU A 131 12.45 8.78 -4.85
CA LEU A 131 11.66 9.63 -5.75
C LEU A 131 12.52 10.76 -6.33
N ASP A 132 12.50 10.94 -7.65
CA ASP A 132 13.02 12.15 -8.27
C ASP A 132 11.96 13.26 -8.23
N MET A 133 11.86 13.90 -7.07
CA MET A 133 10.88 14.95 -6.82
C MET A 133 11.09 16.16 -7.72
N ASP A 134 12.33 16.58 -7.94
CA ASP A 134 12.63 17.74 -8.77
C ASP A 134 12.16 17.52 -10.20
N ARG A 135 12.43 16.31 -10.71
CA ARG A 135 11.95 15.89 -12.03
C ARG A 135 10.42 15.83 -12.13
N MET A 136 9.74 15.35 -11.10
CA MET A 136 8.27 15.41 -11.06
C MET A 136 7.76 16.85 -11.12
N LEU A 137 8.36 17.72 -10.33
CA LEU A 137 7.96 19.12 -10.25
C LEU A 137 8.23 19.90 -11.55
N GLU A 138 9.27 19.56 -12.32
CA GLU A 138 9.53 20.17 -13.63
C GLU A 138 8.35 20.01 -14.61
N HIS A 139 7.60 18.89 -14.49
CA HIS A 139 6.45 18.60 -15.34
C HIS A 139 5.12 19.16 -14.82
N VAL A 140 5.12 19.84 -13.65
CA VAL A 140 3.91 20.45 -13.09
C VAL A 140 3.75 21.87 -13.60
N ASP A 141 2.72 22.12 -14.41
CA ASP A 141 2.40 23.40 -15.02
C ASP A 141 0.91 23.75 -14.87
N LYS A 142 0.45 24.83 -15.56
CA LYS A 142 -0.93 25.28 -15.55
C LYS A 142 -1.92 24.30 -16.19
N ASN A 143 -1.45 23.36 -17.03
CA ASN A 143 -2.25 22.33 -17.69
C ASN A 143 -2.34 21.03 -16.83
N THR A 144 -1.53 20.91 -15.78
CA THR A 144 -1.48 19.71 -14.93
C THR A 144 -2.70 19.64 -14.02
N ILE A 145 -3.53 18.61 -14.21
CA ILE A 145 -4.77 18.39 -13.45
C ILE A 145 -4.59 17.41 -12.29
N LEU A 146 -3.61 16.50 -12.38
CA LEU A 146 -3.39 15.43 -11.42
C LEU A 146 -1.89 15.18 -11.24
N VAL A 147 -1.46 15.03 -9.99
CA VAL A 147 -0.17 14.44 -9.61
C VAL A 147 -0.45 13.23 -8.73
N ALA A 148 0.12 12.08 -9.05
CA ALA A 148 -0.01 10.86 -8.26
C ALA A 148 1.35 10.33 -7.82
N CYS A 149 1.47 9.98 -6.53
CA CYS A 149 2.69 9.40 -5.96
C CYS A 149 2.35 8.50 -4.78
N MET A 150 2.87 7.26 -4.77
CA MET A 150 2.74 6.41 -3.59
C MET A 150 3.65 6.90 -2.45
N MET A 151 3.16 6.80 -1.22
CA MET A 151 3.91 7.24 -0.03
C MET A 151 4.99 6.23 0.38
N VAL A 152 4.70 4.94 0.28
CA VAL A 152 5.65 3.85 0.55
C VAL A 152 5.57 2.82 -0.55
N ASN A 153 6.72 2.51 -1.16
CA ASN A 153 6.77 1.50 -2.22
C ASN A 153 6.64 0.08 -1.63
N ASN A 154 5.82 -0.75 -2.27
CA ASN A 154 5.49 -2.09 -1.80
C ASN A 154 6.58 -3.13 -2.06
N GLU A 155 7.57 -2.84 -2.91
CA GLU A 155 8.63 -3.78 -3.29
C GLU A 155 9.95 -3.48 -2.58
N VAL A 156 10.39 -2.25 -2.61
CA VAL A 156 11.68 -1.82 -2.03
C VAL A 156 11.53 -1.01 -0.73
N GLY A 157 10.30 -0.69 -0.33
CA GLY A 157 10.04 0.01 0.92
C GLY A 157 10.39 1.50 0.92
N THR A 158 10.80 2.09 -0.20
CA THR A 158 11.11 3.53 -0.29
C THR A 158 9.99 4.35 0.31
N ARG A 159 10.34 5.27 1.22
CA ARG A 159 9.42 6.27 1.75
C ARG A 159 9.60 7.57 1.00
N ASN A 160 8.54 8.03 0.32
CA ASN A 160 8.51 9.28 -0.42
C ASN A 160 7.98 10.43 0.43
N ASP A 161 8.58 11.61 0.31
CA ASP A 161 8.12 12.83 0.96
C ASP A 161 6.95 13.45 0.17
N VAL A 162 5.81 12.77 0.23
CA VAL A 162 4.58 13.20 -0.47
C VAL A 162 3.99 14.49 0.10
N GLU A 163 4.28 14.81 1.35
CA GLU A 163 3.86 16.05 2.00
C GLU A 163 4.54 17.26 1.35
N ARG A 164 5.86 17.18 1.16
CA ARG A 164 6.63 18.20 0.44
C ARG A 164 6.23 18.27 -1.02
N LEU A 165 6.07 17.10 -1.69
CA LEU A 165 5.60 17.04 -3.07
C LEU A 165 4.25 17.77 -3.22
N ALA A 166 3.28 17.45 -2.36
CA ALA A 166 1.96 18.06 -2.38
C ALA A 166 2.03 19.59 -2.20
N ALA A 167 2.81 20.07 -1.23
CA ALA A 167 3.00 21.50 -1.00
C ALA A 167 3.59 22.22 -2.23
N GLU A 168 4.63 21.65 -2.83
CA GLU A 168 5.27 22.23 -4.04
C GLU A 168 4.35 22.18 -5.27
N VAL A 169 3.59 21.12 -5.46
CA VAL A 169 2.57 21.03 -6.52
C VAL A 169 1.54 22.14 -6.34
N LYS A 170 1.01 22.33 -5.12
CA LYS A 170 0.01 23.37 -4.85
C LYS A 170 0.57 24.80 -5.03
N ARG A 171 1.83 24.99 -4.76
CA ARG A 171 2.51 26.28 -4.99
C ARG A 171 2.61 26.60 -6.50
N ARG A 172 2.86 25.59 -7.35
CA ARG A 172 2.95 25.74 -8.82
C ARG A 172 1.58 25.86 -9.47
N ASN A 173 0.65 25.00 -9.06
CA ASN A 173 -0.73 25.04 -9.54
C ASN A 173 -1.69 24.53 -8.44
N SER A 174 -2.34 25.46 -7.74
CA SER A 174 -3.26 25.17 -6.63
C SER A 174 -4.49 24.35 -7.05
N ARG A 175 -4.80 24.32 -8.34
CA ARG A 175 -5.96 23.56 -8.90
C ARG A 175 -5.63 22.10 -9.16
N THR A 176 -4.36 21.72 -9.27
CA THR A 176 -3.92 20.33 -9.47
C THR A 176 -4.38 19.47 -8.31
N ILE A 177 -5.01 18.33 -8.60
CA ILE A 177 -5.33 17.32 -7.58
C ILE A 177 -4.09 16.52 -7.26
N VAL A 178 -3.80 16.33 -5.97
CA VAL A 178 -2.70 15.48 -5.49
C VAL A 178 -3.31 14.20 -4.91
N HIS A 179 -3.00 13.08 -5.54
CA HIS A 179 -3.38 11.74 -5.09
C HIS A 179 -2.20 11.01 -4.49
N VAL A 180 -2.42 10.38 -3.34
CA VAL A 180 -1.40 9.56 -2.65
C VAL A 180 -1.92 8.13 -2.44
N ASP A 181 -1.20 7.14 -2.98
CA ASP A 181 -1.39 5.76 -2.57
C ASP A 181 -0.64 5.53 -1.23
N ALA A 182 -1.40 5.40 -0.14
CA ALA A 182 -0.87 5.15 1.20
C ALA A 182 -1.11 3.71 1.69
N VAL A 183 -1.42 2.78 0.79
CA VAL A 183 -1.73 1.38 1.12
C VAL A 183 -0.60 0.72 1.91
N GLN A 184 0.64 1.01 1.60
CA GLN A 184 1.80 0.51 2.34
C GLN A 184 2.28 1.46 3.46
N ALA A 185 1.77 2.69 3.51
CA ALA A 185 2.18 3.69 4.49
C ALA A 185 1.32 3.68 5.76
N TRP A 186 0.00 3.49 5.60
CA TRP A 186 -0.95 3.57 6.70
C TRP A 186 -0.62 2.58 7.81
N MET A 187 -0.60 3.06 9.05
CA MET A 187 -0.19 2.32 10.25
C MET A 187 1.30 1.90 10.31
N ARG A 188 2.14 2.34 9.36
CA ARG A 188 3.60 2.15 9.38
C ARG A 188 4.34 3.46 9.60
N VAL A 189 3.92 4.50 8.89
CA VAL A 189 4.51 5.83 9.01
C VAL A 189 3.45 6.88 9.37
N PRO A 190 3.83 7.98 10.03
CA PRO A 190 2.92 9.13 10.21
C PRO A 190 2.48 9.68 8.87
N ILE A 191 1.19 10.03 8.77
CA ILE A 191 0.58 10.64 7.59
C ILE A 191 0.09 12.03 7.98
N LYS A 192 0.43 13.05 7.18
CA LYS A 192 -0.16 14.37 7.22
C LYS A 192 -0.86 14.66 5.91
N LEU A 193 -2.06 15.20 5.99
CA LEU A 193 -2.94 15.38 4.84
C LEU A 193 -2.86 16.79 4.22
N ASP A 194 -1.94 17.63 4.72
CA ASP A 194 -1.79 18.99 4.21
C ASP A 194 -1.49 18.99 2.70
N ASN A 195 -2.29 19.71 1.92
CA ASN A 195 -2.21 19.78 0.46
C ASN A 195 -2.47 18.49 -0.32
N ILE A 196 -2.74 17.37 0.35
CA ILE A 196 -3.20 16.13 -0.29
C ILE A 196 -4.71 16.25 -0.50
N ASP A 197 -5.18 15.89 -1.71
CA ASP A 197 -6.60 15.97 -2.05
C ASP A 197 -7.30 14.61 -1.92
N THR A 198 -6.60 13.53 -2.27
CA THR A 198 -7.09 12.15 -2.15
C THR A 198 -6.00 11.23 -1.65
N LEU A 199 -6.37 10.25 -0.80
CA LEU A 199 -5.43 9.25 -0.29
C LEU A 199 -6.12 7.90 -0.14
N SER A 200 -5.47 6.84 -0.63
CA SER A 200 -6.00 5.47 -0.62
C SER A 200 -5.35 4.62 0.46
N VAL A 201 -6.16 3.81 1.17
CA VAL A 201 -5.70 2.81 2.14
C VAL A 201 -6.42 1.47 1.94
N SER A 202 -5.83 0.38 2.45
CA SER A 202 -6.39 -0.97 2.32
C SER A 202 -6.27 -1.77 3.60
N GLY A 203 -7.33 -2.48 3.97
CA GLY A 203 -7.42 -3.20 5.24
C GLY A 203 -6.45 -4.37 5.36
N HIS A 204 -6.29 -5.15 4.29
CA HIS A 204 -5.47 -6.37 4.34
C HIS A 204 -3.96 -6.13 4.49
N LYS A 205 -3.50 -4.90 4.54
CA LYS A 205 -2.10 -4.53 4.86
C LYS A 205 -1.89 -4.20 6.34
N ILE A 206 -2.98 -4.15 7.12
CA ILE A 206 -2.98 -3.75 8.52
C ILE A 206 -3.74 -4.73 9.42
N HIS A 207 -3.71 -6.02 9.11
CA HIS A 207 -4.39 -7.09 9.85
C HIS A 207 -5.92 -6.99 9.89
N ALA A 208 -6.53 -6.25 8.95
CA ALA A 208 -7.96 -6.25 8.69
C ALA A 208 -8.30 -7.21 7.54
N PRO A 209 -9.58 -7.51 7.29
CA PRO A 209 -9.96 -8.42 6.22
C PRO A 209 -9.62 -7.88 4.84
N LYS A 210 -9.48 -8.80 3.89
CA LYS A 210 -9.56 -8.48 2.46
C LYS A 210 -11.00 -8.02 2.14
N GLY A 211 -11.19 -7.22 1.10
CA GLY A 211 -12.53 -6.77 0.72
C GLY A 211 -12.98 -5.48 1.42
N ILE A 212 -12.05 -4.76 2.08
CA ILE A 212 -12.29 -3.44 2.66
C ILE A 212 -11.06 -2.53 2.49
N GLY A 213 -11.32 -1.29 2.15
CA GLY A 213 -10.37 -0.19 2.10
C GLY A 213 -11.06 1.13 2.41
N ALA A 214 -10.35 2.23 2.25
CA ALA A 214 -10.94 3.55 2.36
C ALA A 214 -10.24 4.56 1.44
N LEU A 215 -11.02 5.55 1.01
CA LEU A 215 -10.56 6.73 0.31
C LEU A 215 -10.76 7.96 1.18
N TYR A 216 -9.68 8.69 1.44
CA TYR A 216 -9.76 10.06 1.91
C TYR A 216 -10.00 10.99 0.72
N LEU A 217 -10.93 11.90 0.86
CA LEU A 217 -11.23 12.97 -0.08
C LEU A 217 -11.35 14.28 0.70
N SER A 218 -10.46 15.24 0.43
CA SER A 218 -10.40 16.49 1.17
C SER A 218 -11.69 17.31 1.05
N ASP A 219 -12.11 17.98 2.12
CA ASP A 219 -13.31 18.84 2.16
C ASP A 219 -13.37 19.83 1.00
N ARG A 220 -12.22 20.40 0.59
CA ARG A 220 -12.14 21.35 -0.53
C ARG A 220 -12.48 20.75 -1.89
N LEU A 221 -12.46 19.40 -2.01
CA LEU A 221 -12.75 18.70 -3.26
C LEU A 221 -14.12 18.01 -3.26
N VAL A 222 -14.68 17.67 -2.09
CA VAL A 222 -15.92 16.88 -1.94
C VAL A 222 -17.07 17.40 -2.81
N GLN A 223 -17.36 18.70 -2.79
CA GLN A 223 -18.50 19.27 -3.54
C GLN A 223 -18.29 19.26 -5.07
N ALA A 224 -17.05 19.35 -5.50
CA ALA A 224 -16.72 19.40 -6.92
C ALA A 224 -16.44 18.01 -7.51
N PHE A 225 -16.20 17.02 -6.66
CA PHE A 225 -15.75 15.69 -7.08
C PHE A 225 -16.81 14.96 -7.90
N ARG A 226 -16.39 14.38 -9.02
CA ARG A 226 -17.23 13.65 -9.96
C ARG A 226 -16.86 12.17 -9.96
N PRO A 227 -17.51 11.34 -9.11
CA PRO A 227 -17.17 9.93 -9.03
C PRO A 227 -17.41 9.21 -10.37
N PRO A 228 -16.63 8.18 -10.69
CA PRO A 228 -16.80 7.39 -11.90
C PRO A 228 -17.99 6.42 -11.83
N TYR A 229 -18.44 6.04 -10.62
CA TYR A 229 -19.58 5.16 -10.39
C TYR A 229 -20.87 5.96 -10.21
N LEU A 230 -21.97 5.42 -10.72
CA LEU A 230 -23.29 5.99 -10.58
C LEU A 230 -24.23 4.95 -9.93
N GLY A 231 -25.08 5.36 -9.02
CA GLY A 231 -26.00 4.48 -8.30
C GLY A 231 -26.71 5.17 -7.15
N GLY A 232 -26.93 4.46 -6.05
CA GLY A 232 -27.58 4.99 -4.85
C GLY A 232 -26.69 5.95 -4.04
N GLU A 233 -27.25 6.46 -2.96
CA GLU A 233 -26.64 7.52 -2.12
C GLU A 233 -25.62 6.97 -1.08
N GLN A 234 -25.31 5.67 -1.12
CA GLN A 234 -24.34 5.06 -0.21
C GLN A 234 -22.99 5.78 -0.34
N GLU A 235 -22.25 5.84 0.77
CA GLU A 235 -21.02 6.63 0.84
C GLU A 235 -21.21 8.05 0.28
N ARG A 236 -22.37 8.65 0.54
CA ARG A 236 -22.74 10.01 0.11
C ARG A 236 -22.66 10.20 -1.42
N GLY A 237 -23.08 9.16 -2.16
CA GLY A 237 -23.10 9.15 -3.63
C GLY A 237 -21.72 8.98 -4.29
N LEU A 238 -20.64 8.84 -3.51
CA LEU A 238 -19.30 8.64 -4.06
C LEU A 238 -19.06 7.17 -4.44
N ARG A 239 -19.55 6.25 -3.62
CA ARG A 239 -19.39 4.82 -3.84
C ARG A 239 -20.71 4.10 -3.54
N PRO A 240 -21.58 3.96 -4.56
CA PRO A 240 -22.88 3.32 -4.41
C PRO A 240 -22.75 1.81 -4.11
N GLY A 241 -23.83 1.24 -3.59
CA GLY A 241 -23.92 -0.16 -3.17
C GLY A 241 -23.90 -0.29 -1.64
N THR A 242 -24.73 -1.21 -1.11
CA THR A 242 -24.89 -1.42 0.33
C THR A 242 -23.53 -1.54 1.03
N GLU A 243 -23.37 -0.82 2.12
CA GLU A 243 -22.12 -0.75 2.87
C GLU A 243 -21.79 -2.08 3.56
N ASN A 244 -20.54 -2.46 3.50
CA ASN A 244 -20.04 -3.64 4.18
C ASN A 244 -19.72 -3.30 5.65
N LEU A 245 -20.75 -3.15 6.45
CA LEU A 245 -20.63 -2.74 7.85
C LEU A 245 -19.73 -3.67 8.68
N PRO A 246 -19.84 -5.01 8.61
CA PRO A 246 -18.96 -5.88 9.37
C PRO A 246 -17.48 -5.64 9.09
N TYR A 247 -17.12 -5.46 7.82
CA TYR A 247 -15.72 -5.23 7.45
C TYR A 247 -15.26 -3.80 7.74
N ALA A 248 -16.16 -2.82 7.68
CA ALA A 248 -15.85 -1.46 8.13
C ALA A 248 -15.53 -1.42 9.62
N MET A 249 -16.28 -2.15 10.45
CA MET A 249 -16.01 -2.32 11.89
C MET A 249 -14.68 -3.05 12.12
N GLY A 250 -14.40 -4.12 11.34
CA GLY A 250 -13.12 -4.82 11.37
C GLY A 250 -11.93 -3.92 11.00
N LEU A 251 -12.08 -3.10 9.96
CA LEU A 251 -11.07 -2.11 9.56
C LEU A 251 -10.79 -1.09 10.68
N ALA A 252 -11.85 -0.59 11.31
CA ALA A 252 -11.74 0.35 12.44
C ALA A 252 -11.05 -0.28 13.66
N ALA A 253 -11.36 -1.53 13.97
CA ALA A 253 -10.71 -2.27 15.07
C ALA A 253 -9.21 -2.46 14.80
N ALA A 254 -8.83 -2.92 13.60
CA ALA A 254 -7.45 -3.10 13.20
C ALA A 254 -6.66 -1.77 13.24
N ALA A 255 -7.19 -0.72 12.65
CA ALA A 255 -6.56 0.59 12.64
C ALA A 255 -6.38 1.16 14.06
N THR A 256 -7.40 1.05 14.90
CA THR A 256 -7.36 1.53 16.31
C THR A 256 -6.33 0.75 17.13
N ARG A 257 -6.25 -0.57 16.96
CA ARG A 257 -5.23 -1.42 17.60
C ARG A 257 -3.82 -0.97 17.23
N LEU A 258 -3.55 -0.85 15.92
CA LEU A 258 -2.21 -0.54 15.42
C LEU A 258 -1.77 0.90 15.74
N ALA A 259 -2.69 1.85 15.80
CA ALA A 259 -2.39 3.23 16.17
C ALA A 259 -1.79 3.34 17.59
N LYS A 260 -2.22 2.47 18.53
CA LYS A 260 -1.72 2.45 19.91
C LYS A 260 -0.27 1.97 20.02
N THR A 261 0.21 1.17 19.08
CA THR A 261 1.51 0.49 19.13
C THR A 261 2.47 0.92 18.01
N MET A 262 2.15 1.93 17.23
CA MET A 262 2.92 2.30 16.03
C MET A 262 4.40 2.57 16.35
N LYS A 263 4.70 3.32 17.43
CA LYS A 263 6.08 3.65 17.81
C LYS A 263 6.89 2.43 18.28
N SER A 264 6.30 1.57 19.10
CA SER A 264 6.99 0.36 19.59
C SER A 264 7.20 -0.65 18.45
N ARG A 265 6.24 -0.76 17.52
CA ARG A 265 6.40 -1.60 16.32
C ARG A 265 7.51 -1.09 15.41
N ASP A 266 7.60 0.21 15.13
CA ASP A 266 8.71 0.77 14.33
C ASP A 266 10.06 0.37 14.92
N THR A 267 10.24 0.46 16.23
CA THR A 267 11.48 0.03 16.90
C THR A 267 11.77 -1.46 16.70
N ALA A 268 10.75 -2.31 16.87
CA ALA A 268 10.91 -3.75 16.66
C ALA A 268 11.23 -4.10 15.20
N MET A 269 10.54 -3.47 14.25
CA MET A 269 10.79 -3.69 12.82
C MET A 269 12.19 -3.26 12.40
N ARG A 270 12.70 -2.15 12.94
CA ARG A 270 14.09 -1.72 12.70
C ARG A 270 15.10 -2.76 13.20
N ALA A 271 14.87 -3.35 14.36
CA ALA A 271 15.73 -4.39 14.89
C ALA A 271 15.75 -5.64 13.99
N LEU A 272 14.58 -6.10 13.52
CA LEU A 272 14.48 -7.24 12.61
C LEU A 272 15.12 -6.95 11.24
N ASN A 273 14.85 -5.78 10.66
CA ASN A 273 15.45 -5.37 9.40
C ASN A 273 16.98 -5.27 9.49
N GLN A 274 17.49 -4.69 10.59
CA GLN A 274 18.93 -4.60 10.83
C GLN A 274 19.55 -6.00 10.99
N ARG A 275 18.90 -6.90 11.76
CA ARG A 275 19.37 -8.29 11.91
C ARG A 275 19.47 -9.00 10.56
N LEU A 276 18.46 -8.86 9.71
CA LEU A 276 18.47 -9.44 8.38
C LEU A 276 19.60 -8.85 7.51
N ARG A 277 19.75 -7.51 7.50
CA ARG A 277 20.84 -6.85 6.76
C ARG A 277 22.23 -7.31 7.20
N GLU A 278 22.44 -7.48 8.51
CA GLU A 278 23.72 -7.97 9.04
C GLU A 278 23.98 -9.42 8.62
N GLY A 279 22.97 -10.31 8.71
CA GLY A 279 23.10 -11.70 8.25
C GLY A 279 23.39 -11.80 6.76
N LEU A 280 22.78 -10.96 5.93
CA LEU A 280 23.00 -10.95 4.49
C LEU A 280 24.42 -10.50 4.08
N LYS A 281 25.18 -9.81 4.95
CA LYS A 281 26.58 -9.44 4.67
C LYS A 281 27.53 -10.66 4.53
N ALA A 282 27.12 -11.82 5.04
CA ALA A 282 27.89 -13.05 4.86
C ALA A 282 27.93 -13.54 3.40
N PHE A 283 27.06 -13.01 2.54
CA PHE A 283 26.93 -13.41 1.15
C PHE A 283 27.38 -12.27 0.22
N PRO A 284 28.61 -12.34 -0.33
CA PRO A 284 29.19 -11.26 -1.15
C PRO A 284 28.41 -11.00 -2.46
N GLU A 285 27.64 -11.97 -2.93
CA GLU A 285 26.82 -11.85 -4.13
C GLU A 285 25.53 -11.03 -3.89
N VAL A 286 25.11 -10.86 -2.62
CA VAL A 286 23.87 -10.17 -2.26
C VAL A 286 24.01 -8.66 -2.42
N GLU A 287 23.11 -8.07 -3.19
CA GLU A 287 22.94 -6.62 -3.34
C GLU A 287 21.62 -6.17 -2.73
N ILE A 288 21.66 -5.22 -1.79
CA ILE A 288 20.45 -4.63 -1.21
C ILE A 288 19.84 -3.62 -2.19
N ASN A 289 18.57 -3.81 -2.54
CA ASN A 289 17.81 -2.92 -3.42
C ASN A 289 17.02 -1.86 -2.66
N SER A 290 16.67 -2.14 -1.40
CA SER A 290 15.95 -1.19 -0.53
C SER A 290 16.85 -0.03 -0.15
N PRO A 291 16.45 1.24 -0.40
CA PRO A 291 17.24 2.42 -0.03
C PRO A 291 17.34 2.58 1.49
N GLU A 292 18.26 3.44 1.95
CA GLU A 292 18.44 3.70 3.40
C GLU A 292 17.20 4.32 4.05
N ASN A 293 16.43 5.10 3.30
CA ASN A 293 15.19 5.71 3.78
C ASN A 293 13.97 4.78 3.69
N ALA A 294 14.14 3.51 3.34
CA ALA A 294 13.06 2.53 3.30
C ALA A 294 12.42 2.35 4.68
N VAL A 295 11.12 2.04 4.68
CA VAL A 295 10.44 1.63 5.92
C VAL A 295 11.02 0.30 6.41
N PRO A 296 11.16 0.11 7.73
CA PRO A 296 11.82 -1.09 8.27
C PRO A 296 11.02 -2.37 8.03
N GLU A 297 9.74 -2.27 7.71
CA GLU A 297 8.88 -3.41 7.41
C GLU A 297 9.22 -4.10 6.09
N VAL A 298 10.03 -3.51 5.21
CA VAL A 298 10.33 -4.07 3.87
C VAL A 298 11.83 -4.06 3.62
N LEU A 299 12.38 -5.22 3.27
CA LEU A 299 13.72 -5.34 2.73
C LEU A 299 13.66 -6.11 1.41
N ASN A 300 14.19 -5.51 0.36
CA ASN A 300 14.39 -6.12 -0.95
C ASN A 300 15.88 -6.23 -1.25
N PHE A 301 16.30 -7.38 -1.73
CA PHE A 301 17.68 -7.62 -2.14
C PHE A 301 17.70 -8.61 -3.29
N SER A 302 18.77 -8.59 -4.08
CA SER A 302 19.06 -9.55 -5.15
C SER A 302 20.23 -10.42 -4.73
N GLU A 303 20.10 -11.74 -4.87
CA GLU A 303 21.19 -12.64 -4.47
C GLU A 303 22.13 -13.01 -5.64
N ASN A 304 21.75 -12.60 -6.88
CA ASN A 304 22.56 -12.64 -8.11
C ASN A 304 23.10 -14.01 -8.57
N CYS A 305 22.57 -15.10 -8.02
CA CYS A 305 23.08 -16.47 -8.29
C CYS A 305 22.00 -17.48 -8.66
N ILE A 306 20.84 -17.42 -8.02
CA ILE A 306 19.77 -18.42 -8.10
C ILE A 306 18.49 -17.69 -8.52
N LYS A 307 17.65 -18.30 -9.35
CA LYS A 307 16.34 -17.70 -9.67
C LYS A 307 15.50 -17.55 -8.42
N SER A 308 14.90 -16.37 -8.25
CA SER A 308 14.05 -16.09 -7.09
C SER A 308 12.98 -17.16 -6.87
N GLU A 309 12.33 -17.66 -7.94
CA GLU A 309 11.31 -18.72 -7.85
C GLU A 309 11.88 -20.02 -7.24
N THR A 310 13.12 -20.38 -7.56
CA THR A 310 13.79 -21.57 -7.03
C THR A 310 14.09 -21.39 -5.54
N MET A 311 14.64 -20.23 -5.15
CA MET A 311 14.91 -19.93 -3.74
C MET A 311 13.61 -19.83 -2.93
N LEU A 312 12.55 -19.23 -3.48
CA LEU A 312 11.25 -19.17 -2.81
C LEU A 312 10.65 -20.55 -2.57
N ALA A 313 10.74 -21.46 -3.55
CA ALA A 313 10.28 -22.83 -3.39
C ALA A 313 11.06 -23.57 -2.28
N TRP A 314 12.39 -23.41 -2.26
CA TRP A 314 13.27 -23.96 -1.25
C TRP A 314 12.96 -23.47 0.18
N LEU A 315 12.70 -22.18 0.33
CA LEU A 315 12.30 -21.59 1.60
C LEU A 315 10.91 -22.09 2.04
N ALA A 316 9.98 -22.20 1.10
CA ALA A 316 8.62 -22.66 1.37
C ALA A 316 8.55 -24.12 1.86
N GLU A 317 9.47 -25.00 1.46
CA GLU A 317 9.60 -26.37 2.01
C GLU A 317 9.85 -26.38 3.52
N ALA A 318 10.54 -25.34 4.04
CA ALA A 318 10.76 -25.12 5.47
C ALA A 318 9.73 -24.16 6.11
N GLN A 319 8.55 -23.99 5.47
CA GLN A 319 7.47 -23.09 5.91
C GLN A 319 7.90 -21.62 6.10
N ILE A 320 8.92 -21.17 5.37
CA ILE A 320 9.38 -19.78 5.34
C ILE A 320 8.82 -19.12 4.08
N TYR A 321 7.92 -18.15 4.27
CA TYR A 321 7.20 -17.52 3.16
C TYR A 321 7.65 -16.08 2.96
N VAL A 322 8.30 -15.84 1.84
CA VAL A 322 8.75 -14.54 1.34
C VAL A 322 8.21 -14.32 -0.07
N SER A 323 8.48 -13.20 -0.71
CA SER A 323 8.03 -12.91 -2.05
C SER A 323 9.21 -12.61 -2.97
N SER A 324 9.07 -12.93 -4.26
CA SER A 324 9.85 -12.24 -5.30
C SER A 324 9.26 -10.84 -5.48
N ALA A 325 10.01 -9.92 -6.05
CA ALA A 325 9.63 -8.51 -6.19
C ALA A 325 8.24 -8.28 -6.84
N SER A 326 7.70 -9.26 -7.58
CA SER A 326 6.44 -9.14 -8.32
C SER A 326 5.34 -10.10 -7.84
N ALA A 327 4.99 -10.08 -6.56
CA ALA A 327 3.88 -10.90 -6.01
C ALA A 327 2.54 -10.75 -6.78
N CYS A 328 2.30 -9.63 -7.44
CA CYS A 328 1.12 -9.39 -8.28
C CYS A 328 1.28 -9.85 -9.75
N GLY A 329 2.47 -10.26 -10.17
CA GLY A 329 2.82 -10.45 -11.59
C GLY A 329 2.97 -11.90 -12.05
N ARG A 330 2.72 -12.93 -11.23
CA ARG A 330 2.85 -14.36 -11.61
C ARG A 330 3.96 -14.60 -12.65
N GLY A 331 5.23 -14.44 -12.25
CA GLY A 331 6.38 -14.67 -13.16
C GLY A 331 6.73 -13.48 -14.06
N GLN A 332 6.11 -12.31 -13.91
CA GLN A 332 6.56 -11.11 -14.60
C GLN A 332 7.71 -10.43 -13.83
N PRO A 333 8.72 -9.89 -14.54
CA PRO A 333 9.82 -9.15 -13.91
C PRO A 333 9.31 -7.97 -13.07
N SER A 334 10.01 -7.62 -11.99
CA SER A 334 9.68 -6.46 -11.18
C SER A 334 9.73 -5.17 -11.99
N HIS A 335 8.58 -4.51 -12.13
CA HIS A 335 8.51 -3.20 -12.76
C HIS A 335 9.28 -2.14 -11.94
N THR A 336 9.22 -2.21 -10.61
CA THR A 336 9.93 -1.31 -9.71
C THR A 336 11.44 -1.39 -9.94
N LEU A 337 12.03 -2.58 -9.87
CA LEU A 337 13.47 -2.78 -10.06
C LEU A 337 13.92 -2.42 -11.49
N ALA A 338 13.11 -2.77 -12.50
CA ALA A 338 13.38 -2.38 -13.88
C ALA A 338 13.38 -0.85 -14.06
N THR A 339 12.44 -0.15 -13.42
CA THR A 339 12.35 1.32 -13.48
C THR A 339 13.49 2.01 -12.72
N MET A 340 14.02 1.35 -11.67
CA MET A 340 15.25 1.77 -10.96
C MET A 340 16.52 1.53 -11.81
N GLY A 341 16.42 0.83 -12.93
CA GLY A 341 17.55 0.52 -13.81
C GLY A 341 18.42 -0.65 -13.33
N LYS A 342 17.88 -1.54 -12.49
CA LYS A 342 18.56 -2.79 -12.11
C LYS A 342 18.72 -3.71 -13.34
N ASP A 343 19.82 -4.45 -13.36
CA ASP A 343 20.03 -5.39 -14.46
C ASP A 343 19.08 -6.61 -14.41
N PRO A 344 18.89 -7.32 -15.52
CA PRO A 344 17.97 -8.45 -15.58
C PRO A 344 18.28 -9.57 -14.58
N LEU A 345 19.55 -9.82 -14.25
CA LEU A 345 19.94 -10.84 -13.28
C LEU A 345 19.51 -10.43 -11.87
N ALA A 346 19.76 -9.17 -11.48
CA ALA A 346 19.33 -8.65 -10.20
C ALA A 346 17.79 -8.68 -10.05
N ILE A 347 17.06 -8.43 -11.14
CA ILE A 347 15.59 -8.51 -11.15
C ILE A 347 15.11 -9.95 -10.99
N ASP A 348 15.70 -10.91 -11.69
CA ASP A 348 15.29 -12.33 -11.70
C ASP A 348 15.64 -13.06 -10.39
N THR A 349 16.59 -12.52 -9.64
CA THR A 349 17.07 -13.07 -8.35
C THR A 349 16.63 -12.27 -7.14
N ALA A 350 15.71 -11.31 -7.32
CA ALA A 350 15.28 -10.45 -6.24
C ALA A 350 14.32 -11.16 -5.27
N ILE A 351 14.56 -10.95 -3.97
CA ILE A 351 13.73 -11.43 -2.87
C ILE A 351 13.29 -10.25 -2.03
N ARG A 352 12.01 -10.24 -1.68
CA ARG A 352 11.45 -9.29 -0.73
C ARG A 352 11.06 -10.02 0.56
N VAL A 353 11.65 -9.62 1.66
CA VAL A 353 11.25 -9.98 3.02
C VAL A 353 10.42 -8.83 3.59
N SER A 354 9.28 -9.12 4.19
CA SER A 354 8.47 -8.07 4.79
C SER A 354 7.84 -8.50 6.12
N PHE A 355 8.06 -7.66 7.12
CA PHE A 355 7.72 -7.87 8.52
C PHE A 355 6.39 -7.26 8.92
N CYS A 356 5.83 -7.78 10.01
CA CYS A 356 4.78 -7.15 10.81
C CYS A 356 5.11 -7.26 12.30
N GLY A 357 4.25 -6.68 13.15
CA GLY A 357 4.48 -6.66 14.60
C GLY A 357 4.45 -8.02 15.30
N ASP A 358 4.08 -9.08 14.60
CA ASP A 358 4.03 -10.44 15.12
C ASP A 358 5.29 -11.25 14.78
N ASN A 359 6.19 -10.73 13.93
CA ASN A 359 7.46 -11.37 13.61
C ASN A 359 8.48 -11.20 14.74
N THR A 360 9.36 -12.18 14.87
CA THR A 360 10.37 -12.30 15.91
C THR A 360 11.78 -12.44 15.34
N PRO A 361 12.86 -12.29 16.14
CA PRO A 361 14.22 -12.58 15.70
C PRO A 361 14.39 -13.99 15.15
N GLU A 362 13.69 -14.98 15.71
CA GLU A 362 13.71 -16.38 15.29
C GLU A 362 13.23 -16.57 13.86
N ASP A 363 12.25 -15.74 13.39
CA ASP A 363 11.81 -15.75 11.98
C ASP A 363 12.95 -15.34 11.04
N VAL A 364 13.76 -14.36 11.45
CA VAL A 364 14.90 -13.88 10.67
C VAL A 364 16.02 -14.93 10.66
N ASP A 365 16.28 -15.57 11.81
CA ASP A 365 17.31 -16.60 11.92
C ASP A 365 16.94 -17.82 11.07
N ALA A 366 15.71 -18.32 11.18
CA ALA A 366 15.22 -19.42 10.35
C ALA A 366 15.34 -19.11 8.85
N PHE A 367 15.03 -17.86 8.46
CA PHE A 367 15.22 -17.42 7.08
C PHE A 367 16.71 -17.46 6.67
N LEU A 368 17.61 -16.89 7.48
CA LEU A 368 19.04 -16.81 7.16
C LEU A 368 19.68 -18.20 7.07
N ASP A 369 19.36 -19.10 8.00
CA ASP A 369 19.87 -20.46 8.01
C ASP A 369 19.44 -21.23 6.75
N ARG A 370 18.14 -21.14 6.41
CA ARG A 370 17.61 -21.82 5.22
C ARG A 370 18.08 -21.19 3.91
N PHE A 371 18.26 -19.87 3.90
CA PHE A 371 18.82 -19.12 2.77
C PHE A 371 20.27 -19.53 2.53
N GLU A 372 21.12 -19.62 3.58
CA GLU A 372 22.49 -20.08 3.49
C GLU A 372 22.58 -21.50 2.90
N ASP A 373 21.70 -22.39 3.37
CA ASP A 373 21.62 -23.76 2.87
C ASP A 373 21.23 -23.78 1.37
N GLY A 374 20.27 -22.95 0.97
CA GLY A 374 19.90 -22.76 -0.43
C GLY A 374 21.06 -22.26 -1.30
N MET A 375 21.80 -21.26 -0.82
CA MET A 375 22.96 -20.70 -1.52
C MET A 375 24.07 -21.75 -1.75
N LYS A 376 24.16 -22.76 -0.89
CA LYS A 376 25.14 -23.88 -0.99
C LYS A 376 24.69 -24.99 -1.94
N HIS A 377 23.39 -25.28 -1.99
CA HIS A 377 22.90 -26.53 -2.62
C HIS A 377 22.07 -26.31 -3.89
N LEU A 378 21.46 -25.13 -4.08
CA LEU A 378 20.64 -24.89 -5.25
C LEU A 378 21.46 -24.60 -6.52
N GLN A 379 20.86 -24.94 -7.68
CA GLN A 379 21.50 -24.73 -8.95
C GLN A 379 21.65 -23.23 -9.26
N ARG A 380 22.89 -22.79 -9.45
CA ARG A 380 23.21 -21.41 -9.83
C ARG A 380 22.89 -21.16 -11.30
N ILE A 381 22.46 -19.93 -11.61
CA ILE A 381 22.29 -19.44 -12.99
C ILE A 381 23.67 -19.51 -13.66
N ARG A 382 23.72 -20.16 -14.83
CA ARG A 382 24.96 -20.18 -15.63
C ARG A 382 25.15 -18.78 -16.24
N LYS A 383 26.31 -18.18 -15.96
CA LYS A 383 26.74 -16.92 -16.59
C LYS A 383 26.98 -17.12 -18.08
#